data_89fcfc5fd4512b435c264abcd8f7db49
#
_entry.id   89fcfc5fd4512b435c264abcd8f7db49
#
_cell.length_a   1.000
_cell.length_b   1.000
_cell.length_c   1.000
_cell.angle_alpha   90.00
_cell.angle_beta   90.00
_cell.angle_gamma   90.00
#
_symmetry.space_group_name_H-M   'P 1'
#
loop_
_entity.id
_entity.type
_entity.pdbx_description
1 polymer ?
#
loop_
_entity_poly.entity_id
_entity_poly.type
_entity_poly.pdbx_seq_one_letter_code
_entity_poly.pdbx_strand_id
1 'polypeptide(L)'
;QQWIIKDVGNGYYNIISNANGLCLDVANANASNGSNIWMYNCNNSNAQKFKFIKAEQKTRVIDVSYHQGQIDWNKVYNSGIYGVMLRIGYWNTEDGRLSEYINEVKRLGIPYGIYIFSYANTTNGANIEANFTKSIISKYNLNPTLGIYYDLEDWYISADNTSNTLSKDQYDNIARTYINSVSGYVGSKYKVKVYADLNHVNNRFGSYARGESDWIAHYNVSECGYKGSYSLWQYTSSGTVDGIRGYVDLNYLY
;
A
#
# COMPACT_ATOMS: atom_id res chain seq x y z
N GLN A 1 30.04 -18.94 2.49
CA GLN A 1 29.87 -19.88 1.37
C GLN A 1 30.03 -19.12 0.06
N GLN A 2 30.80 -19.72 -0.89
CA GLN A 2 31.00 -19.16 -2.23
C GLN A 2 30.35 -20.09 -3.26
N TRP A 3 29.73 -19.51 -4.27
CA TRP A 3 29.06 -20.21 -5.35
C TRP A 3 29.62 -19.79 -6.71
N ILE A 4 29.75 -20.73 -7.62
CA ILE A 4 30.05 -20.48 -9.02
C ILE A 4 28.77 -20.49 -9.80
N ILE A 5 28.48 -19.42 -10.53
CA ILE A 5 27.31 -19.31 -11.40
C ILE A 5 27.80 -19.60 -12.83
N LYS A 6 27.44 -20.76 -13.36
CA LYS A 6 27.85 -21.20 -14.68
C LYS A 6 26.71 -21.09 -15.68
N ASP A 7 26.88 -20.29 -16.72
CA ASP A 7 25.93 -20.21 -17.83
C ASP A 7 25.83 -21.56 -18.55
N VAL A 8 24.58 -22.02 -18.77
CA VAL A 8 24.27 -23.26 -19.49
C VAL A 8 23.40 -23.02 -20.72
N GLY A 9 23.30 -21.74 -21.14
CA GLY A 9 22.57 -21.31 -22.32
C GLY A 9 21.10 -20.99 -22.06
N ASN A 10 20.49 -20.27 -23.01
CA ASN A 10 19.07 -19.87 -22.99
C ASN A 10 18.64 -19.11 -21.70
N GLY A 11 19.58 -18.39 -21.05
CA GLY A 11 19.31 -17.63 -19.84
C GLY A 11 19.18 -18.50 -18.59
N TYR A 12 19.65 -19.73 -18.63
CA TYR A 12 19.73 -20.62 -17.48
C TYR A 12 21.17 -20.79 -16.98
N TYR A 13 21.28 -21.07 -15.68
CA TYR A 13 22.55 -21.19 -14.98
C TYR A 13 22.56 -22.42 -14.06
N ASN A 14 23.73 -23.09 -13.95
CA ASN A 14 23.98 -23.97 -12.84
C ASN A 14 24.56 -23.15 -11.67
N ILE A 15 24.16 -23.50 -10.45
CA ILE A 15 24.68 -22.93 -9.21
C ILE A 15 25.52 -24.00 -8.54
N ILE A 16 26.84 -23.81 -8.55
CA ILE A 16 27.84 -24.82 -8.16
C ILE A 16 28.50 -24.39 -6.86
N SER A 17 28.55 -25.26 -5.88
CA SER A 17 29.31 -25.00 -4.64
C SER A 17 30.80 -24.98 -4.90
N ASN A 18 31.47 -23.88 -4.55
CA ASN A 18 32.91 -23.76 -4.64
C ASN A 18 33.65 -24.69 -3.67
N ALA A 19 32.98 -25.17 -2.62
CA ALA A 19 33.60 -26.02 -1.59
C ALA A 19 33.77 -27.49 -2.02
N ASN A 20 32.84 -28.01 -2.85
CA ASN A 20 32.84 -29.43 -3.20
C ASN A 20 32.46 -29.72 -4.67
N GLY A 21 32.27 -28.70 -5.49
CA GLY A 21 31.95 -28.85 -6.92
C GLY A 21 30.58 -29.43 -7.24
N LEU A 22 29.72 -29.62 -6.26
CA LEU A 22 28.33 -30.10 -6.48
C LEU A 22 27.41 -28.98 -6.96
N CYS A 23 26.40 -29.35 -7.76
CA CYS A 23 25.38 -28.47 -8.25
C CYS A 23 24.16 -28.40 -7.29
N LEU A 24 23.58 -27.23 -7.16
CA LEU A 24 22.24 -27.09 -6.58
C LEU A 24 21.26 -27.85 -7.47
N ASP A 25 20.38 -28.64 -6.87
CA ASP A 25 19.51 -29.57 -7.60
C ASP A 25 18.14 -29.66 -6.91
N VAL A 26 17.07 -29.63 -7.72
CA VAL A 26 15.69 -29.83 -7.23
C VAL A 26 15.45 -31.32 -7.07
N ALA A 27 15.29 -31.78 -5.85
CA ALA A 27 15.15 -33.19 -5.52
C ALA A 27 14.08 -33.88 -6.40
N ASN A 28 14.48 -34.99 -7.04
CA ASN A 28 13.62 -35.77 -7.94
C ASN A 28 13.03 -34.97 -9.12
N ALA A 29 13.64 -33.85 -9.50
CA ALA A 29 13.14 -32.93 -10.52
C ALA A 29 11.67 -32.48 -10.29
N ASN A 30 11.23 -32.43 -9.04
CA ASN A 30 9.85 -32.09 -8.67
C ASN A 30 9.65 -30.57 -8.66
N ALA A 31 8.94 -30.04 -9.64
CA ALA A 31 8.69 -28.60 -9.80
C ALA A 31 7.59 -28.01 -8.86
N SER A 32 7.05 -28.81 -7.94
CA SER A 32 6.02 -28.33 -7.00
C SER A 32 6.60 -27.39 -5.96
N ASN A 33 5.79 -26.43 -5.50
CA ASN A 33 6.17 -25.57 -4.37
C ASN A 33 6.45 -26.42 -3.11
N GLY A 34 7.54 -26.06 -2.40
CA GLY A 34 7.99 -26.79 -1.22
C GLY A 34 8.86 -28.02 -1.52
N SER A 35 9.21 -28.26 -2.80
CA SER A 35 10.16 -29.30 -3.15
C SER A 35 11.53 -29.04 -2.55
N ASN A 36 12.19 -30.09 -2.06
CA ASN A 36 13.49 -29.97 -1.43
C ASN A 36 14.57 -29.60 -2.47
N ILE A 37 15.51 -28.78 -2.07
CA ILE A 37 16.70 -28.41 -2.83
C ILE A 37 17.90 -29.02 -2.12
N TRP A 38 18.71 -29.77 -2.85
CA TRP A 38 19.90 -30.43 -2.32
C TRP A 38 21.14 -30.17 -3.18
N MET A 39 22.26 -30.72 -2.78
CA MET A 39 23.50 -30.72 -3.56
C MET A 39 23.65 -32.07 -4.22
N TYR A 40 23.88 -32.10 -5.54
CA TYR A 40 24.02 -33.33 -6.31
C TYR A 40 25.16 -33.19 -7.35
N ASN A 41 25.63 -34.32 -7.88
CA ASN A 41 26.60 -34.27 -8.97
C ASN A 41 26.07 -33.49 -10.16
N CYS A 42 26.89 -32.60 -10.72
CA CYS A 42 26.51 -31.81 -11.89
C CYS A 42 26.23 -32.71 -13.09
N ASN A 43 25.02 -32.72 -13.60
CA ASN A 43 24.58 -33.59 -14.69
C ASN A 43 23.82 -32.85 -15.81
N ASN A 44 23.74 -31.52 -15.74
CA ASN A 44 23.05 -30.63 -16.69
C ASN A 44 21.55 -30.96 -16.89
N SER A 45 20.93 -31.73 -16.00
CA SER A 45 19.47 -31.96 -16.02
C SER A 45 18.70 -30.66 -15.80
N ASN A 46 17.40 -30.68 -16.11
CA ASN A 46 16.54 -29.53 -15.85
C ASN A 46 16.38 -29.22 -14.35
N ALA A 47 16.57 -30.21 -13.48
CA ALA A 47 16.57 -30.05 -12.02
C ALA A 47 17.71 -29.13 -11.52
N GLN A 48 18.76 -28.92 -12.34
CA GLN A 48 19.94 -28.09 -12.02
C GLN A 48 20.00 -26.77 -12.79
N LYS A 49 18.96 -26.47 -13.58
CA LYS A 49 18.91 -25.26 -14.39
C LYS A 49 18.05 -24.21 -13.73
N PHE A 50 18.66 -23.13 -13.25
CA PHE A 50 18.00 -22.02 -12.58
C PHE A 50 18.04 -20.78 -13.47
N LYS A 51 16.96 -20.01 -13.47
CA LYS A 51 16.87 -18.72 -14.14
C LYS A 51 16.88 -17.62 -13.09
N PHE A 52 17.79 -16.66 -13.23
CA PHE A 52 17.74 -15.45 -12.41
C PHE A 52 16.71 -14.51 -13.01
N ILE A 53 15.65 -14.28 -12.28
CA ILE A 53 14.64 -13.26 -12.60
C ILE A 53 14.95 -12.05 -11.72
N LYS A 54 15.15 -10.87 -12.32
CA LYS A 54 15.26 -9.65 -11.55
C LYS A 54 13.96 -9.52 -10.72
N ALA A 55 14.09 -9.56 -9.41
CA ALA A 55 12.95 -9.27 -8.56
C ALA A 55 12.49 -7.84 -8.91
N GLU A 56 11.24 -7.69 -9.31
CA GLU A 56 10.64 -6.36 -9.37
C GLU A 56 10.71 -5.81 -7.96
N GLN A 57 11.53 -4.79 -7.79
CA GLN A 57 11.63 -4.11 -6.51
C GLN A 57 10.35 -3.30 -6.36
N LYS A 58 9.38 -3.89 -5.66
CA LYS A 58 8.12 -3.22 -5.36
C LYS A 58 8.43 -1.96 -4.55
N THR A 59 7.96 -0.82 -5.02
CA THR A 59 8.14 0.46 -4.36
C THR A 59 7.32 0.48 -3.07
N ARG A 60 7.99 0.55 -1.91
CA ARG A 60 7.32 0.49 -0.61
C ARG A 60 6.90 1.87 -0.13
N VAL A 61 5.65 1.98 0.29
CA VAL A 61 5.04 3.15 0.90
C VAL A 61 4.46 2.73 2.24
N ILE A 62 4.56 3.56 3.27
CA ILE A 62 3.85 3.37 4.54
C ILE A 62 2.66 4.30 4.61
N ASP A 63 1.66 3.95 5.42
CA ASP A 63 0.67 4.92 5.83
C ASP A 63 0.65 5.07 7.35
N VAL A 64 0.49 6.31 7.79
CA VAL A 64 0.65 6.70 9.19
C VAL A 64 -0.39 7.70 9.64
N SER A 65 -0.69 7.62 10.94
CA SER A 65 -1.56 8.53 11.65
C SER A 65 -1.00 8.78 13.06
N TYR A 66 -1.73 9.48 13.92
CA TYR A 66 -1.30 9.67 15.31
C TYR A 66 -1.03 8.36 16.06
N HIS A 67 -1.58 7.23 15.57
CA HIS A 67 -1.38 5.91 16.18
C HIS A 67 0.08 5.45 16.20
N GLN A 68 0.90 5.87 15.23
CA GLN A 68 2.31 5.55 15.20
C GLN A 68 3.14 6.39 16.20
N GLY A 69 2.52 7.41 16.83
CA GLY A 69 3.15 8.22 17.85
C GLY A 69 4.37 8.99 17.33
N GLN A 70 5.43 9.02 18.11
CA GLN A 70 6.68 9.67 17.70
C GLN A 70 7.45 8.78 16.73
N ILE A 71 7.80 9.33 15.57
CA ILE A 71 8.54 8.65 14.49
C ILE A 71 9.93 9.26 14.35
N ASP A 72 10.96 8.42 14.28
CA ASP A 72 12.31 8.82 13.86
C ASP A 72 12.36 8.83 12.32
N TRP A 73 12.02 9.96 11.73
CA TRP A 73 11.91 10.12 10.30
C TRP A 73 13.23 9.96 9.55
N ASN A 74 14.37 10.21 10.19
CA ASN A 74 15.67 9.96 9.56
C ASN A 74 15.90 8.44 9.37
N LYS A 75 15.48 7.62 10.33
CA LYS A 75 15.53 6.16 10.17
C LYS A 75 14.55 5.68 9.12
N VAL A 76 13.30 6.18 9.10
CA VAL A 76 12.33 5.85 8.05
C VAL A 76 12.88 6.18 6.66
N TYR A 77 13.47 7.37 6.48
CA TYR A 77 14.10 7.77 5.23
C TYR A 77 15.21 6.79 4.79
N ASN A 78 16.02 6.32 5.72
CA ASN A 78 17.13 5.39 5.45
C ASN A 78 16.69 3.91 5.36
N SER A 79 15.45 3.57 5.67
CA SER A 79 14.94 2.18 5.66
C SER A 79 14.52 1.67 4.28
N GLY A 80 14.66 2.50 3.23
CA GLY A 80 14.24 2.16 1.86
C GLY A 80 12.74 2.31 1.63
N ILE A 81 12.03 3.05 2.48
CA ILE A 81 10.67 3.52 2.22
C ILE A 81 10.73 4.66 1.20
N TYR A 82 9.98 4.52 0.13
CA TYR A 82 9.92 5.51 -0.94
C TYR A 82 9.05 6.71 -0.56
N GLY A 83 7.91 6.47 0.08
CA GLY A 83 6.95 7.52 0.37
C GLY A 83 5.99 7.17 1.51
N VAL A 84 5.16 8.12 1.87
CA VAL A 84 4.27 8.05 3.02
C VAL A 84 2.88 8.55 2.67
N MET A 85 1.83 7.83 3.09
CA MET A 85 0.46 8.30 3.11
C MET A 85 0.15 8.85 4.49
N LEU A 86 -0.16 10.15 4.59
CA LEU A 86 -0.41 10.83 5.86
C LEU A 86 -1.92 10.98 6.11
N ARG A 87 -2.42 10.47 7.24
CA ARG A 87 -3.78 10.78 7.63
C ARG A 87 -3.91 12.26 7.98
N ILE A 88 -4.75 13.00 7.26
CA ILE A 88 -5.01 14.40 7.59
C ILE A 88 -5.99 14.56 8.75
N GLY A 89 -6.82 13.56 8.99
CA GLY A 89 -7.82 13.57 10.05
C GLY A 89 -8.94 12.58 9.81
N TYR A 90 -10.00 12.77 10.53
CA TYR A 90 -11.26 12.03 10.42
C TYR A 90 -12.43 13.01 10.62
N TRP A 91 -13.49 12.83 9.85
CA TRP A 91 -14.59 13.79 9.82
C TRP A 91 -14.05 15.20 9.55
N ASN A 92 -14.20 16.13 10.48
CA ASN A 92 -13.65 17.49 10.44
C ASN A 92 -12.61 17.76 11.55
N THR A 93 -12.00 16.70 12.06
CA THR A 93 -11.00 16.77 13.13
C THR A 93 -9.62 16.43 12.58
N GLU A 94 -8.67 17.33 12.79
CA GLU A 94 -7.28 17.15 12.34
C GLU A 94 -6.58 16.03 13.13
N ASP A 95 -5.78 15.22 12.43
CA ASP A 95 -4.94 14.21 13.08
C ASP A 95 -3.91 14.86 14.01
N GLY A 96 -3.81 14.36 15.22
CA GLY A 96 -3.00 14.97 16.29
C GLY A 96 -1.50 15.03 16.01
N ARG A 97 -1.01 14.29 15.01
CA ARG A 97 0.41 14.29 14.59
C ARG A 97 0.66 14.87 13.21
N LEU A 98 -0.38 15.29 12.50
CA LEU A 98 -0.26 15.74 11.12
C LEU A 98 0.77 16.85 10.93
N SER A 99 0.73 17.87 11.78
CA SER A 99 1.67 19.01 11.71
C SER A 99 3.13 18.57 11.82
N GLU A 100 3.41 17.69 12.78
CA GLU A 100 4.76 17.14 12.97
C GLU A 100 5.20 16.33 11.73
N TYR A 101 4.35 15.41 11.28
CA TYR A 101 4.68 14.51 10.17
C TYR A 101 4.87 15.24 8.85
N ILE A 102 4.03 16.24 8.55
CA ILE A 102 4.17 17.08 7.35
C ILE A 102 5.50 17.82 7.35
N ASN A 103 5.90 18.41 8.48
CA ASN A 103 7.15 19.12 8.58
C ASN A 103 8.35 18.20 8.31
N GLU A 104 8.32 17.00 8.85
CA GLU A 104 9.40 16.02 8.70
C GLU A 104 9.49 15.45 7.28
N VAL A 105 8.36 15.04 6.66
CA VAL A 105 8.40 14.55 5.27
C VAL A 105 8.85 15.65 4.31
N LYS A 106 8.46 16.90 4.55
CA LYS A 106 8.95 18.04 3.76
C LYS A 106 10.43 18.31 3.98
N ARG A 107 10.89 18.27 5.23
CA ARG A 107 12.32 18.47 5.57
C ARG A 107 13.23 17.46 4.88
N LEU A 108 12.78 16.20 4.79
CA LEU A 108 13.54 15.11 4.20
C LEU A 108 13.29 14.93 2.70
N GLY A 109 12.33 15.65 2.13
CA GLY A 109 11.96 15.49 0.72
C GLY A 109 11.29 14.14 0.42
N ILE A 110 10.65 13.50 1.41
CA ILE A 110 9.94 12.23 1.22
C ILE A 110 8.67 12.50 0.41
N PRO A 111 8.45 11.80 -0.72
CA PRO A 111 7.18 11.86 -1.43
C PRO A 111 6.03 11.45 -0.53
N TYR A 112 4.91 12.17 -0.59
CA TYR A 112 3.77 11.82 0.25
C TYR A 112 2.43 11.99 -0.48
N GLY A 113 1.46 11.22 -0.03
CA GLY A 113 0.04 11.42 -0.27
C GLY A 113 -0.68 11.75 1.04
N ILE A 114 -1.95 12.02 0.94
CA ILE A 114 -2.80 12.27 2.11
C ILE A 114 -4.08 11.46 2.04
N TYR A 115 -4.64 11.14 3.19
CA TYR A 115 -5.96 10.53 3.28
C TYR A 115 -6.76 11.05 4.47
N ILE A 116 -8.08 11.04 4.34
CA ILE A 116 -9.03 11.32 5.42
C ILE A 116 -9.82 10.05 5.71
N PHE A 117 -9.91 9.66 6.98
CA PHE A 117 -10.80 8.59 7.42
C PHE A 117 -12.24 9.10 7.48
N SER A 118 -13.12 8.52 6.66
CA SER A 118 -14.48 9.01 6.51
C SER A 118 -15.41 8.48 7.60
N TYR A 119 -16.23 9.39 8.15
CA TYR A 119 -17.41 9.07 8.95
C TYR A 119 -18.71 9.48 8.25
N ALA A 120 -18.63 9.89 6.99
CA ALA A 120 -19.81 10.35 6.24
C ALA A 120 -20.76 9.19 5.93
N ASN A 121 -22.02 9.37 6.29
CA ASN A 121 -23.14 8.48 5.93
C ASN A 121 -24.17 9.17 5.00
N THR A 122 -23.88 10.41 4.62
CA THR A 122 -24.68 11.24 3.69
C THR A 122 -23.77 12.07 2.81
N THR A 123 -24.31 12.58 1.71
CA THR A 123 -23.61 13.54 0.85
C THR A 123 -23.27 14.85 1.57
N ASN A 124 -24.09 15.28 2.54
CA ASN A 124 -23.76 16.43 3.37
C ASN A 124 -22.52 16.16 4.24
N GLY A 125 -22.41 14.97 4.83
CA GLY A 125 -21.22 14.54 5.56
C GLY A 125 -19.99 14.55 4.66
N ALA A 126 -20.09 13.99 3.46
CA ALA A 126 -19.00 14.01 2.48
C ALA A 126 -18.56 15.44 2.09
N ASN A 127 -19.50 16.37 1.99
CA ASN A 127 -19.16 17.78 1.77
C ASN A 127 -18.40 18.42 2.95
N ILE A 128 -18.78 18.09 4.19
CA ILE A 128 -18.05 18.54 5.38
C ILE A 128 -16.59 18.04 5.33
N GLU A 129 -16.39 16.75 5.08
CA GLU A 129 -15.07 16.14 4.97
C GLU A 129 -14.26 16.69 3.79
N ALA A 130 -14.89 16.94 2.65
CA ALA A 130 -14.26 17.57 1.50
C ALA A 130 -13.79 19.01 1.82
N ASN A 131 -14.63 19.81 2.52
CA ASN A 131 -14.25 21.15 2.94
C ASN A 131 -13.12 21.13 3.96
N PHE A 132 -13.14 20.18 4.88
CA PHE A 132 -12.04 19.96 5.82
C PHE A 132 -10.75 19.62 5.07
N THR A 133 -10.77 18.66 4.14
CA THR A 133 -9.61 18.31 3.31
C THR A 133 -9.02 19.51 2.60
N LYS A 134 -9.86 20.34 1.94
CA LYS A 134 -9.42 21.57 1.27
C LYS A 134 -8.77 22.57 2.25
N SER A 135 -9.33 22.71 3.45
CA SER A 135 -8.77 23.60 4.48
C SER A 135 -7.39 23.15 4.95
N ILE A 136 -7.19 21.82 5.12
CA ILE A 136 -5.90 21.24 5.51
C ILE A 136 -4.86 21.40 4.39
N ILE A 137 -5.24 21.16 3.13
CA ILE A 137 -4.35 21.38 1.98
C ILE A 137 -3.87 22.83 1.95
N SER A 138 -4.78 23.78 2.14
CA SER A 138 -4.44 25.22 2.20
C SER A 138 -3.60 25.58 3.42
N LYS A 139 -4.02 25.14 4.62
CA LYS A 139 -3.36 25.43 5.90
C LYS A 139 -1.88 25.08 5.87
N TYR A 140 -1.56 23.91 5.36
CA TYR A 140 -0.20 23.38 5.35
C TYR A 140 0.52 23.55 4.00
N ASN A 141 -0.09 24.19 3.01
CA ASN A 141 0.43 24.29 1.64
C ASN A 141 0.95 22.93 1.16
N LEU A 142 0.02 21.94 1.10
CA LEU A 142 0.36 20.56 0.81
C LEU A 142 0.64 20.34 -0.68
N ASN A 143 1.58 19.42 -0.95
CA ASN A 143 1.92 18.94 -2.29
C ASN A 143 1.89 17.39 -2.32
N PRO A 144 0.69 16.76 -2.20
CA PRO A 144 0.55 15.32 -2.08
C PRO A 144 0.76 14.60 -3.42
N THR A 145 2.03 14.38 -3.79
CA THR A 145 2.42 13.80 -5.09
C THR A 145 1.98 12.34 -5.26
N LEU A 146 1.71 11.62 -4.17
CA LEU A 146 1.18 10.25 -4.21
C LEU A 146 -0.36 10.21 -4.26
N GLY A 147 -1.02 11.37 -4.21
CA GLY A 147 -2.48 11.48 -4.34
C GLY A 147 -3.19 11.87 -3.06
N ILE A 148 -4.50 12.05 -3.19
CA ILE A 148 -5.45 12.36 -2.12
C ILE A 148 -6.47 11.24 -2.08
N TYR A 149 -6.64 10.62 -0.92
CA TYR A 149 -7.53 9.46 -0.81
C TYR A 149 -8.62 9.67 0.21
N TYR A 150 -9.80 9.23 -0.18
CA TYR A 150 -10.97 9.14 0.66
C TYR A 150 -11.06 7.71 1.19
N ASP A 151 -10.74 7.54 2.47
CA ASP A 151 -10.75 6.26 3.17
C ASP A 151 -12.19 5.96 3.57
N LEU A 152 -12.83 5.12 2.75
CA LEU A 152 -14.27 4.85 2.80
C LEU A 152 -14.51 3.41 3.23
N GLU A 153 -14.68 3.22 4.53
CA GLU A 153 -14.90 1.92 5.18
C GLU A 153 -16.17 1.93 6.04
N ASP A 154 -16.57 0.75 6.51
CA ASP A 154 -17.60 0.67 7.55
C ASP A 154 -17.03 1.14 8.89
N TRP A 155 -17.72 2.00 9.57
CA TRP A 155 -17.37 2.44 10.91
C TRP A 155 -18.50 2.13 11.90
N TYR A 156 -18.13 1.84 13.14
CA TYR A 156 -19.08 1.55 14.20
C TYR A 156 -19.49 2.84 14.90
N ILE A 157 -20.78 3.17 14.88
CA ILE A 157 -21.33 4.22 15.74
C ILE A 157 -21.64 3.60 17.09
N SER A 158 -20.86 3.99 18.10
CA SER A 158 -21.16 3.95 19.54
C SER A 158 -21.71 2.64 20.15
N ALA A 159 -21.93 2.70 21.44
CA ALA A 159 -22.35 1.72 22.44
C ALA A 159 -23.14 0.44 22.05
N ASP A 160 -23.77 0.39 20.92
CA ASP A 160 -24.64 -0.72 20.51
C ASP A 160 -24.08 -1.59 19.38
N ASN A 161 -22.85 -1.39 18.93
CA ASN A 161 -22.23 -2.21 17.87
C ASN A 161 -23.00 -2.27 16.54
N THR A 162 -23.82 -1.28 16.25
CA THR A 162 -24.51 -1.19 14.96
C THR A 162 -23.55 -0.61 13.92
N SER A 163 -23.15 -1.43 12.96
CA SER A 163 -22.42 -0.95 11.78
C SER A 163 -23.36 -0.11 10.92
N ASN A 164 -22.93 1.08 10.50
CA ASN A 164 -23.63 1.84 9.46
C ASN A 164 -23.38 1.18 8.11
N THR A 165 -24.18 0.18 7.80
CA THR A 165 -24.16 -0.45 6.50
C THR A 165 -24.87 0.44 5.50
N LEU A 166 -24.09 1.15 4.68
CA LEU A 166 -24.63 1.96 3.59
C LEU A 166 -25.03 1.07 2.40
N SER A 167 -26.01 1.51 1.64
CA SER A 167 -26.32 0.90 0.34
C SER A 167 -25.24 1.26 -0.69
N LYS A 168 -25.17 0.51 -1.80
CA LYS A 168 -24.24 0.79 -2.91
C LYS A 168 -24.40 2.21 -3.46
N ASP A 169 -25.63 2.68 -3.60
CA ASP A 169 -25.91 4.03 -4.08
C ASP A 169 -25.48 5.10 -3.09
N GLN A 170 -25.57 4.83 -1.79
CA GLN A 170 -25.06 5.75 -0.77
C GLN A 170 -23.55 5.86 -0.82
N TYR A 171 -22.81 4.74 -0.91
CA TYR A 171 -21.37 4.77 -1.11
C TYR A 171 -20.97 5.54 -2.36
N ASP A 172 -21.63 5.28 -3.50
CA ASP A 172 -21.37 5.98 -4.75
C ASP A 172 -21.61 7.48 -4.66
N ASN A 173 -22.71 7.89 -4.02
CA ASN A 173 -23.04 9.32 -3.87
C ASN A 173 -22.10 10.03 -2.91
N ILE A 174 -21.69 9.40 -1.82
CA ILE A 174 -20.71 9.93 -0.86
C ILE A 174 -19.35 10.08 -1.53
N ALA A 175 -18.84 9.02 -2.18
CA ALA A 175 -17.57 9.06 -2.90
C ALA A 175 -17.57 10.13 -4.00
N ARG A 176 -18.63 10.20 -4.82
CA ARG A 176 -18.80 11.20 -5.89
C ARG A 176 -18.77 12.61 -5.34
N THR A 177 -19.50 12.85 -4.25
CA THR A 177 -19.58 14.17 -3.63
C THR A 177 -18.22 14.64 -3.15
N TYR A 178 -17.50 13.80 -2.42
CA TYR A 178 -16.16 14.12 -1.94
C TYR A 178 -15.16 14.33 -3.09
N ILE A 179 -15.07 13.37 -4.01
CA ILE A 179 -14.12 13.40 -5.12
C ILE A 179 -14.34 14.65 -5.98
N ASN A 180 -15.57 14.92 -6.39
CA ASN A 180 -15.87 16.10 -7.23
C ASN A 180 -15.50 17.40 -6.51
N SER A 181 -15.81 17.51 -5.21
CA SER A 181 -15.52 18.71 -4.43
C SER A 181 -14.04 18.96 -4.26
N VAL A 182 -13.25 17.92 -3.96
CA VAL A 182 -11.80 18.04 -3.77
C VAL A 182 -11.09 18.19 -5.11
N SER A 183 -11.46 17.39 -6.13
CA SER A 183 -10.89 17.51 -7.49
C SER A 183 -11.15 18.89 -8.12
N GLY A 184 -12.32 19.45 -7.90
CA GLY A 184 -12.64 20.83 -8.34
C GLY A 184 -11.74 21.88 -7.71
N TYR A 185 -11.27 21.63 -6.49
CA TYR A 185 -10.35 22.54 -5.77
C TYR A 185 -8.88 22.37 -6.22
N VAL A 186 -8.40 21.12 -6.36
CA VAL A 186 -6.98 20.86 -6.68
C VAL A 186 -6.71 20.82 -8.19
N GLY A 187 -7.77 20.75 -9.02
CA GLY A 187 -7.66 20.61 -10.47
C GLY A 187 -7.04 19.26 -10.85
N SER A 188 -6.35 19.23 -11.99
CA SER A 188 -5.65 18.04 -12.48
C SER A 188 -4.28 17.81 -11.82
N LYS A 189 -3.89 18.64 -10.87
CA LYS A 189 -2.56 18.55 -10.25
C LYS A 189 -2.37 17.28 -9.43
N TYR A 190 -3.43 16.82 -8.76
CA TYR A 190 -3.40 15.62 -7.93
C TYR A 190 -4.58 14.72 -8.24
N LYS A 191 -4.34 13.42 -8.21
CA LYS A 191 -5.44 12.45 -8.24
C LYS A 191 -6.19 12.47 -6.91
N VAL A 192 -7.52 12.38 -6.99
CA VAL A 192 -8.41 12.23 -5.84
C VAL A 192 -9.15 10.92 -6.04
N LYS A 193 -8.93 9.95 -5.15
CA LYS A 193 -9.39 8.56 -5.31
C LYS A 193 -9.92 7.99 -4.00
N VAL A 194 -10.37 6.75 -4.04
CA VAL A 194 -10.87 6.01 -2.87
C VAL A 194 -9.85 5.00 -2.39
N TYR A 195 -9.69 4.91 -1.05
CA TYR A 195 -9.12 3.76 -0.38
C TYR A 195 -10.24 2.95 0.25
N ALA A 196 -10.14 1.63 0.15
CA ALA A 196 -10.96 0.68 0.89
C ALA A 196 -10.33 -0.73 0.90
N ASP A 197 -10.83 -1.59 1.77
CA ASP A 197 -10.50 -3.01 1.68
C ASP A 197 -11.19 -3.69 0.49
N LEU A 198 -10.67 -4.85 0.09
CA LEU A 198 -11.13 -5.59 -1.07
C LEU A 198 -12.61 -6.00 -0.97
N ASN A 199 -13.13 -6.27 0.23
CA ASN A 199 -14.53 -6.65 0.42
C ASN A 199 -15.45 -5.46 0.13
N HIS A 200 -15.12 -4.26 0.62
CA HIS A 200 -15.87 -3.05 0.29
C HIS A 200 -15.91 -2.83 -1.22
N VAL A 201 -14.74 -2.85 -1.85
CA VAL A 201 -14.63 -2.62 -3.30
C VAL A 201 -15.46 -3.64 -4.10
N ASN A 202 -15.42 -4.92 -3.75
CA ASN A 202 -16.09 -5.96 -4.52
C ASN A 202 -17.59 -6.09 -4.21
N ASN A 203 -17.99 -5.90 -2.96
CA ASN A 203 -19.31 -6.31 -2.48
C ASN A 203 -20.19 -5.15 -2.00
N ARG A 204 -19.57 -4.06 -1.51
CA ARG A 204 -20.27 -2.97 -0.85
C ARG A 204 -20.44 -1.75 -1.75
N PHE A 205 -19.46 -1.42 -2.55
CA PHE A 205 -19.48 -0.26 -3.44
C PHE A 205 -20.39 -0.49 -4.65
N GLY A 206 -21.01 0.59 -5.13
CA GLY A 206 -21.59 0.64 -6.45
C GLY A 206 -20.54 0.81 -7.54
N SER A 207 -20.95 1.11 -8.74
CA SER A 207 -20.03 1.20 -9.89
C SER A 207 -19.08 2.39 -9.80
N TYR A 208 -19.53 3.51 -9.23
CA TYR A 208 -18.72 4.72 -9.14
C TYR A 208 -17.61 4.58 -8.09
N ALA A 209 -17.95 4.28 -6.84
CA ALA A 209 -16.95 4.15 -5.78
C ALA A 209 -15.93 3.05 -6.11
N ARG A 210 -16.39 1.93 -6.70
CA ARG A 210 -15.51 0.86 -7.19
C ARG A 210 -14.58 1.36 -8.30
N GLY A 211 -15.09 2.13 -9.28
CA GLY A 211 -14.29 2.68 -10.38
C GLY A 211 -13.26 3.71 -9.93
N GLU A 212 -13.50 4.36 -8.79
CA GLU A 212 -12.59 5.32 -8.19
C GLU A 212 -11.65 4.70 -7.15
N SER A 213 -11.79 3.40 -6.84
CA SER A 213 -10.90 2.69 -5.90
C SER A 213 -9.53 2.48 -6.52
N ASP A 214 -8.51 3.10 -5.92
CA ASP A 214 -7.13 3.13 -6.42
C ASP A 214 -6.08 2.75 -5.37
N TRP A 215 -6.48 2.67 -4.12
CA TRP A 215 -5.70 2.17 -3.00
C TRP A 215 -6.49 1.06 -2.30
N ILE A 216 -6.01 -0.17 -2.39
CA ILE A 216 -6.76 -1.37 -1.98
C ILE A 216 -6.05 -2.05 -0.82
N ALA A 217 -6.78 -2.32 0.27
CA ALA A 217 -6.28 -3.19 1.33
C ALA A 217 -6.67 -4.64 1.05
N HIS A 218 -5.67 -5.53 1.04
CA HIS A 218 -5.86 -6.97 0.92
C HIS A 218 -4.68 -7.71 1.55
N TYR A 219 -4.89 -8.25 2.73
CA TYR A 219 -3.83 -8.80 3.57
C TYR A 219 -3.65 -10.30 3.42
N ASN A 220 -2.48 -10.81 3.85
CA ASN A 220 -2.13 -12.23 3.91
C ASN A 220 -2.19 -12.96 2.57
N VAL A 221 -1.89 -12.28 1.48
CA VAL A 221 -1.88 -12.81 0.12
C VAL A 221 -0.59 -12.39 -0.59
N SER A 222 -0.19 -13.17 -1.61
CA SER A 222 1.01 -12.89 -2.41
C SER A 222 0.81 -11.78 -3.44
N GLU A 223 -0.44 -11.51 -3.82
CA GLU A 223 -0.83 -10.47 -4.77
C GLU A 223 -2.22 -9.90 -4.44
N CYS A 224 -2.48 -8.67 -4.84
CA CYS A 224 -3.78 -8.06 -4.65
C CYS A 224 -4.86 -8.77 -5.47
N GLY A 225 -5.96 -9.14 -4.81
CA GLY A 225 -7.08 -9.85 -5.46
C GLY A 225 -8.00 -8.95 -6.26
N TYR A 226 -7.83 -7.63 -6.23
CA TYR A 226 -8.63 -6.70 -7.03
C TYR A 226 -8.31 -6.85 -8.50
N LYS A 227 -9.34 -6.94 -9.34
CA LYS A 227 -9.20 -7.14 -10.79
C LYS A 227 -9.30 -5.86 -11.62
N GLY A 228 -9.56 -4.71 -10.96
CA GLY A 228 -9.50 -3.40 -11.59
C GLY A 228 -8.09 -2.80 -11.51
N SER A 229 -7.94 -1.59 -12.06
CA SER A 229 -6.69 -0.83 -11.94
C SER A 229 -6.58 -0.21 -10.55
N TYR A 230 -5.38 -0.22 -9.99
CA TYR A 230 -5.04 0.43 -8.72
C TYR A 230 -3.58 0.86 -8.73
N SER A 231 -3.25 1.88 -7.94
CA SER A 231 -1.87 2.37 -7.80
C SER A 231 -1.21 1.93 -6.50
N LEU A 232 -2.00 1.68 -5.45
CA LEU A 232 -1.51 1.30 -4.13
C LEU A 232 -2.20 0.03 -3.65
N TRP A 233 -1.42 -0.88 -3.12
CA TRP A 233 -1.90 -2.08 -2.43
C TRP A 233 -1.35 -2.11 -1.00
N GLN A 234 -2.23 -1.90 -0.02
CA GLN A 234 -1.91 -2.12 1.39
C GLN A 234 -1.94 -3.62 1.66
N TYR A 235 -0.76 -4.21 1.85
CA TYR A 235 -0.61 -5.66 1.94
C TYR A 235 -0.50 -6.19 3.36
N THR A 236 -0.28 -5.32 4.34
CA THR A 236 -0.28 -5.67 5.77
C THR A 236 -0.52 -4.44 6.64
N SER A 237 -1.18 -4.65 7.77
CA SER A 237 -1.34 -3.69 8.87
C SER A 237 -0.42 -3.98 10.07
N SER A 238 0.51 -4.93 9.92
CA SER A 238 1.41 -5.35 11.00
C SER A 238 2.88 -5.35 10.58
N GLY A 239 3.23 -4.47 9.65
CA GLY A 239 4.60 -4.28 9.19
C GLY A 239 5.47 -3.60 10.25
N THR A 240 6.79 -3.70 10.07
CA THR A 240 7.77 -2.98 10.89
C THR A 240 8.71 -2.18 10.00
N VAL A 241 9.02 -0.95 10.43
CA VAL A 241 9.94 -0.05 9.74
C VAL A 241 10.84 0.60 10.78
N ASP A 242 12.13 0.66 10.49
CA ASP A 242 13.08 1.34 11.35
C ASP A 242 12.66 2.80 11.56
N GLY A 243 12.63 3.24 12.82
CA GLY A 243 12.15 4.57 13.18
C GLY A 243 10.70 4.63 13.65
N ILE A 244 9.91 3.57 13.48
CA ILE A 244 8.53 3.48 13.96
C ILE A 244 8.46 2.43 15.09
N ARG A 245 7.89 2.82 16.21
CA ARG A 245 7.68 1.90 17.33
C ARG A 245 6.37 1.14 17.13
N GLY A 246 6.42 -0.19 17.10
CA GLY A 246 5.26 -1.05 16.89
C GLY A 246 4.96 -1.30 15.41
N TYR A 247 3.70 -1.52 15.11
CA TYR A 247 3.26 -1.85 13.76
C TYR A 247 2.89 -0.62 12.93
N VAL A 248 3.10 -0.76 11.63
CA VAL A 248 2.73 0.24 10.62
C VAL A 248 2.20 -0.46 9.38
N ASP A 249 1.27 0.18 8.72
CA ASP A 249 0.70 -0.29 7.47
C ASP A 249 1.72 -0.15 6.35
N LEU A 250 1.88 -1.23 5.57
CA LEU A 250 2.81 -1.27 4.44
C LEU A 250 2.07 -1.45 3.12
N ASN A 251 2.52 -0.68 2.14
CA ASN A 251 1.93 -0.64 0.82
C ASN A 251 2.97 -0.87 -0.27
N TYR A 252 2.53 -1.41 -1.40
CA TYR A 252 3.25 -1.35 -2.67
C TYR A 252 2.64 -0.30 -3.57
N LEU A 253 3.49 0.56 -4.13
CA LEU A 253 3.16 1.51 -5.19
C LEU A 253 3.53 0.90 -6.54
N TYR A 254 2.60 0.98 -7.51
CA TYR A 254 2.70 0.46 -8.88
C TYR A 254 2.78 1.57 -9.93
#